data_297955165f585b106deefcaef6a66723
#
_entry.id   297955165f585b106deefcaef6a66723
#
_cell.length_a   1.000
_cell.length_b   1.000
_cell.length_c   1.000
_cell.angle_alpha   90.00
_cell.angle_beta   90.00
_cell.angle_gamma   90.00
#
_symmetry.space_group_name_H-M   'P 1'
#
loop_
_entity.id
_entity.type
_entity.pdbx_description
1 polymer ?
#
loop_
_entity_poly.entity_id
_entity_poly.type
_entity_poly.pdbx_seq_one_letter_code
_entity_poly.pdbx_strand_id
1 'polypeptide(L)'
;MKALVLLVAGLVFAAAATAAPLTYQPPPETAELAAGPNAEFAEGFCSVCHSLDYITTQPRELADPTAFWTAEVSKMQKAYGARLSDDNKQKIIEYLARVYK
;
A
#
# COMPACT_ATOMS: atom_id res chain seq x y z
N MET A 1 -9.90 -44.60 -32.20
CA MET A 1 -10.29 -44.82 -30.78
C MET A 1 -9.31 -44.17 -29.78
N LYS A 2 -7.98 -44.32 -29.96
CA LYS A 2 -6.98 -43.73 -29.04
C LYS A 2 -7.02 -42.18 -28.97
N ALA A 3 -7.26 -41.49 -30.08
CA ALA A 3 -7.35 -40.04 -30.14
C ALA A 3 -8.62 -39.51 -29.44
N LEU A 4 -9.75 -40.24 -29.54
CA LEU A 4 -11.01 -39.87 -28.89
C LEU A 4 -10.89 -39.98 -27.37
N VAL A 5 -10.20 -40.99 -26.86
CA VAL A 5 -10.01 -41.18 -25.39
C VAL A 5 -9.15 -40.06 -24.81
N LEU A 6 -8.11 -39.60 -25.51
CA LEU A 6 -7.26 -38.50 -25.09
C LEU A 6 -8.03 -37.15 -25.05
N LEU A 7 -8.93 -36.93 -26.00
CA LEU A 7 -9.74 -35.72 -26.10
C LEU A 7 -10.79 -35.66 -24.98
N VAL A 8 -11.39 -36.77 -24.62
CA VAL A 8 -12.33 -36.84 -23.49
C VAL A 8 -11.62 -36.68 -22.15
N ALA A 9 -10.44 -37.26 -21.98
CA ALA A 9 -9.62 -37.08 -20.78
C ALA A 9 -9.19 -35.61 -20.58
N GLY A 10 -8.82 -34.91 -21.66
CA GLY A 10 -8.47 -33.49 -21.63
C GLY A 10 -9.66 -32.60 -21.24
N LEU A 11 -10.86 -32.89 -21.74
CA LEU A 11 -12.08 -32.14 -21.41
C LEU A 11 -12.50 -32.32 -19.94
N VAL A 12 -12.33 -33.51 -19.36
CA VAL A 12 -12.66 -33.77 -17.96
C VAL A 12 -11.70 -33.02 -17.02
N PHE A 13 -10.42 -32.93 -17.38
CA PHE A 13 -9.46 -32.13 -16.58
C PHE A 13 -9.70 -30.63 -16.66
N ALA A 14 -10.14 -30.09 -17.80
CA ALA A 14 -10.45 -28.68 -17.96
C ALA A 14 -11.69 -28.25 -17.16
N ALA A 15 -12.67 -29.15 -16.94
CA ALA A 15 -13.89 -28.87 -16.16
C ALA A 15 -13.65 -28.81 -14.64
N ALA A 16 -12.53 -29.36 -14.15
CA ALA A 16 -12.22 -29.41 -12.71
C ALA A 16 -11.50 -28.16 -12.18
N ALA A 17 -11.12 -27.24 -13.05
CA ALA A 17 -10.34 -26.02 -12.68
C ALA A 17 -11.22 -24.81 -12.41
N THR A 18 -12.38 -24.96 -11.78
CA THR A 18 -13.16 -23.82 -11.29
C THR A 18 -12.67 -23.45 -9.91
N ALA A 19 -11.78 -22.46 -9.84
CA ALA A 19 -11.41 -21.85 -8.56
C ALA A 19 -12.63 -21.12 -7.98
N ALA A 20 -12.99 -21.44 -6.74
CA ALA A 20 -14.01 -20.68 -6.02
C ALA A 20 -13.48 -19.26 -5.71
N PRO A 21 -14.34 -18.24 -5.77
CA PRO A 21 -13.93 -16.90 -5.37
C PRO A 21 -13.43 -16.92 -3.92
N LEU A 22 -12.21 -16.40 -3.70
CA LEU A 22 -11.67 -16.22 -2.37
C LEU A 22 -12.15 -14.88 -1.82
N THR A 23 -12.96 -14.91 -0.76
CA THR A 23 -13.31 -13.69 -0.02
C THR A 23 -12.27 -13.48 1.06
N TYR A 24 -11.39 -12.51 0.83
CA TYR A 24 -10.39 -12.07 1.82
C TYR A 24 -10.93 -10.88 2.61
N GLN A 25 -10.92 -10.99 3.92
CA GLN A 25 -11.18 -9.88 4.82
C GLN A 25 -9.82 -9.49 5.44
N PRO A 26 -9.29 -8.30 5.10
CA PRO A 26 -8.07 -7.83 5.74
C PRO A 26 -8.29 -7.65 7.25
N PRO A 27 -7.27 -7.87 8.08
CA PRO A 27 -7.34 -7.54 9.50
C PRO A 27 -7.61 -6.03 9.66
N PRO A 28 -8.23 -5.62 10.78
CA PRO A 28 -8.42 -4.20 11.06
C PRO A 28 -7.06 -3.48 11.16
N GLU A 29 -7.01 -2.24 10.69
CA GLU A 29 -5.85 -1.37 10.87
C GLU A 29 -5.67 -1.06 12.35
N THR A 30 -4.51 -1.32 12.89
CA THR A 30 -4.14 -1.06 14.28
C THR A 30 -2.90 -0.17 14.42
N ALA A 31 -2.22 0.12 13.31
CA ALA A 31 -1.09 1.03 13.31
C ALA A 31 -1.58 2.47 13.38
N GLU A 32 -0.96 3.26 14.25
CA GLU A 32 -1.22 4.67 14.43
C GLU A 32 0.05 5.47 14.17
N LEU A 33 -0.10 6.65 13.61
CA LEU A 33 1.03 7.56 13.46
C LEU A 33 1.34 8.24 14.80
N ALA A 34 2.62 8.50 15.05
CA ALA A 34 3.05 9.18 16.27
C ALA A 34 2.44 10.59 16.35
N ALA A 35 2.01 10.97 17.54
CA ALA A 35 1.35 12.24 17.77
C ALA A 35 2.22 13.45 17.36
N GLY A 36 1.59 14.45 16.78
CA GLY A 36 2.24 15.69 16.37
C GLY A 36 1.35 16.55 15.49
N PRO A 37 1.71 17.81 15.23
CA PRO A 37 0.98 18.65 14.31
C PRO A 37 0.87 18.01 12.94
N ASN A 38 -0.33 17.94 12.37
CA ASN A 38 -0.70 17.27 11.13
C ASN A 38 -0.67 15.72 11.16
N ALA A 39 -0.55 15.05 12.32
CA ALA A 39 -0.58 13.59 12.41
C ALA A 39 -1.90 13.02 11.84
N GLU A 40 -3.05 13.43 12.37
CA GLU A 40 -4.37 12.98 11.91
C GLU A 40 -4.60 13.28 10.42
N PHE A 41 -4.07 14.42 9.95
CA PHE A 41 -4.13 14.78 8.55
C PHE A 41 -3.32 13.82 7.68
N ALA A 42 -2.07 13.53 8.05
CA ALA A 42 -1.23 12.57 7.34
C ALA A 42 -1.85 11.16 7.37
N GLU A 43 -2.35 10.74 8.52
CA GLU A 43 -3.02 9.46 8.71
C GLU A 43 -4.21 9.30 7.76
N GLY A 44 -5.09 10.30 7.67
CA GLY A 44 -6.26 10.29 6.81
C GLY A 44 -5.93 10.15 5.32
N PHE A 45 -4.78 10.66 4.86
CA PHE A 45 -4.32 10.47 3.47
C PHE A 45 -3.60 9.14 3.24
N CYS A 46 -2.78 8.71 4.18
CA CYS A 46 -1.92 7.54 4.00
C CYS A 46 -2.69 6.22 4.14
N SER A 47 -3.66 6.15 5.06
CA SER A 47 -4.47 4.95 5.33
C SER A 47 -5.46 4.58 4.22
N VAL A 48 -5.65 5.46 3.23
CA VAL A 48 -6.58 5.20 2.11
C VAL A 48 -6.16 3.99 1.26
N CYS A 49 -4.87 3.73 1.13
CA CYS A 49 -4.34 2.75 0.19
C CYS A 49 -3.60 1.58 0.85
N HIS A 50 -3.03 1.76 2.04
CA HIS A 50 -2.24 0.74 2.73
C HIS A 50 -2.18 1.00 4.23
N SER A 51 -1.67 0.02 4.99
CA SER A 51 -1.43 0.15 6.42
C SER A 51 -0.41 1.26 6.72
N LEU A 52 -0.60 1.93 7.86
CA LEU A 52 0.33 2.92 8.40
C LEU A 52 1.68 2.30 8.83
N ASP A 53 1.75 0.98 8.96
CA ASP A 53 3.00 0.26 9.18
C ASP A 53 4.05 0.54 8.11
N TYR A 54 3.64 0.82 6.87
CA TYR A 54 4.56 1.25 5.81
C TYR A 54 5.31 2.55 6.14
N ILE A 55 4.79 3.36 7.07
CA ILE A 55 5.43 4.58 7.55
C ILE A 55 6.21 4.30 8.83
N THR A 56 5.58 3.63 9.79
CA THR A 56 6.16 3.41 11.12
C THR A 56 7.40 2.52 11.09
N THR A 57 7.53 1.66 10.08
CA THR A 57 8.65 0.72 9.89
C THR A 57 9.76 1.25 8.97
N GLN A 58 9.65 2.48 8.46
CA GLN A 58 10.71 3.08 7.65
C GLN A 58 12.00 3.28 8.47
N PRO A 59 13.17 3.35 7.81
CA PRO A 59 14.45 3.60 8.49
C PRO A 59 14.40 4.83 9.38
N ARG A 60 15.11 4.76 10.50
CA ARG A 60 15.32 5.87 11.45
C ARG A 60 16.74 6.39 11.32
N GLU A 61 17.02 7.51 11.96
CA GLU A 61 18.34 8.18 11.89
C GLU A 61 18.70 8.56 10.45
N LEU A 62 17.76 9.19 9.77
CA LEU A 62 17.93 9.64 8.40
C LEU A 62 18.90 10.83 8.34
N ALA A 63 19.86 10.78 7.42
CA ALA A 63 20.80 11.88 7.19
C ALA A 63 20.08 13.17 6.73
N ASP A 64 19.05 13.03 5.90
CA ASP A 64 18.17 14.11 5.47
C ASP A 64 16.72 13.63 5.45
N PRO A 65 16.00 13.76 6.58
CA PRO A 65 14.60 13.35 6.69
C PRO A 65 13.68 14.04 5.67
N THR A 66 13.94 15.32 5.38
CA THR A 66 13.09 16.07 4.44
C THR A 66 13.25 15.57 3.02
N ALA A 67 14.48 15.32 2.58
CA ALA A 67 14.73 14.76 1.25
C ALA A 67 14.15 13.35 1.12
N PHE A 68 14.34 12.51 2.14
CA PHE A 68 13.78 11.16 2.17
C PHE A 68 12.23 11.17 2.05
N TRP A 69 11.54 11.90 2.92
CA TRP A 69 10.08 11.93 2.90
C TRP A 69 9.52 12.66 1.68
N THR A 70 10.25 13.64 1.13
CA THR A 70 9.88 14.25 -0.16
C THR A 70 9.89 13.23 -1.28
N ALA A 71 10.90 12.37 -1.33
CA ALA A 71 11.01 11.30 -2.33
C ALA A 71 9.88 10.27 -2.16
N GLU A 72 9.62 9.81 -0.92
CA GLU A 72 8.58 8.82 -0.64
C GLU A 72 7.17 9.33 -0.96
N VAL A 73 6.80 10.54 -0.51
CA VAL A 73 5.49 11.13 -0.81
C VAL A 73 5.32 11.41 -2.30
N SER A 74 6.40 11.85 -2.99
CA SER A 74 6.38 12.03 -4.44
C SER A 74 6.19 10.71 -5.19
N LYS A 75 6.76 9.62 -4.69
CA LYS A 75 6.56 8.27 -5.22
C LYS A 75 5.10 7.84 -5.09
N MET A 76 4.45 8.11 -3.95
CA MET A 76 3.03 7.82 -3.78
C MET A 76 2.18 8.56 -4.82
N GLN A 77 2.49 9.82 -5.11
CA GLN A 77 1.77 10.58 -6.15
C GLN A 77 2.03 10.05 -7.55
N LYS A 78 3.31 9.87 -7.93
CA LYS A 78 3.70 9.62 -9.32
C LYS A 78 3.54 8.16 -9.74
N ALA A 79 3.85 7.22 -8.85
CA ALA A 79 3.82 5.80 -9.14
C ALA A 79 2.50 5.13 -8.73
N TYR A 80 1.90 5.58 -7.63
CA TYR A 80 0.71 4.93 -7.05
C TYR A 80 -0.56 5.79 -7.12
N GLY A 81 -0.48 6.99 -7.69
CA GLY A 81 -1.63 7.82 -7.99
C GLY A 81 -2.29 8.50 -6.79
N ALA A 82 -1.57 8.67 -5.67
CA ALA A 82 -2.07 9.40 -4.51
C ALA A 82 -2.47 10.84 -4.90
N ARG A 83 -3.68 11.23 -4.56
CA ARG A 83 -4.23 12.54 -4.91
C ARG A 83 -3.94 13.55 -3.80
N LEU A 84 -2.83 14.25 -3.92
CA LEU A 84 -2.39 15.28 -2.99
C LEU A 84 -2.23 16.61 -3.73
N SER A 85 -2.78 17.69 -3.18
CA SER A 85 -2.40 19.04 -3.57
C SER A 85 -0.98 19.35 -3.08
N ASP A 86 -0.34 20.36 -3.63
CA ASP A 86 1.01 20.75 -3.20
C ASP A 86 1.03 21.18 -1.72
N ASP A 87 -0.01 21.88 -1.26
CA ASP A 87 -0.16 22.27 0.14
C ASP A 87 -0.29 21.04 1.07
N ASN A 88 -1.12 20.07 0.70
CA ASN A 88 -1.30 18.84 1.47
C ASN A 88 -0.01 18.01 1.50
N LYS A 89 0.66 17.91 0.36
CA LYS A 89 1.96 17.25 0.25
C LYS A 89 2.98 17.86 1.19
N GLN A 90 3.08 19.20 1.19
CA GLN A 90 4.01 19.90 2.05
C GLN A 90 3.74 19.64 3.55
N LYS A 91 2.50 19.72 3.99
CA LYS A 91 2.10 19.43 5.37
C LYS A 91 2.46 18.01 5.80
N ILE A 92 2.25 17.03 4.92
CA ILE A 92 2.59 15.63 5.18
C ILE A 92 4.10 15.46 5.30
N ILE A 93 4.89 16.02 4.38
CA ILE A 93 6.35 15.95 4.41
C ILE A 93 6.90 16.59 5.68
N GLU A 94 6.43 17.78 6.06
CA GLU A 94 6.85 18.47 7.28
C GLU A 94 6.57 17.65 8.55
N TYR A 95 5.40 17.02 8.62
CA TYR A 95 5.07 16.13 9.72
C TYR A 95 6.02 14.93 9.76
N LEU A 96 6.14 14.19 8.65
CA LEU A 96 6.96 12.99 8.58
C LEU A 96 8.43 13.27 8.87
N ALA A 97 8.99 14.31 8.27
CA ALA A 97 10.38 14.69 8.48
C ALA A 97 10.69 15.14 9.92
N ARG A 98 9.71 15.64 10.64
CA ARG A 98 9.86 16.01 12.05
C ARG A 98 9.76 14.81 12.99
N VAL A 99 8.85 13.88 12.73
CA VAL A 99 8.48 12.81 13.65
C VAL A 99 9.22 11.51 13.34
N TYR A 100 9.43 11.23 12.08
CA TYR A 100 10.08 10.00 11.58
C TYR A 100 11.44 10.33 10.95
N LYS A 101 12.37 10.77 11.76
CA LYS A 101 13.73 11.17 11.39
C LYS A 101 14.78 10.17 11.86
#